data_feeade6ad9a7084c4285719cc8700916
#
_entry.id   feeade6ad9a7084c4285719cc8700916
#
_cell.length_a   1.000
_cell.length_b   1.000
_cell.length_c   1.000
_cell.angle_alpha   90.00
_cell.angle_beta   90.00
_cell.angle_gamma   90.00
#
_symmetry.space_group_name_H-M   'P 1'
#
loop_
_entity.id
_entity.type
_entity.pdbx_description
1 polymer ?
#
loop_
_entity_poly.entity_id
_entity_poly.type
_entity_poly.pdbx_seq_one_letter_code
_entity_poly.pdbx_strand_id
1 'polypeptide(L)'
;MTRDTPKTRNLRTVGAAGEDEAAAWFTARGYILLERNFFTARGEVDIILRTPPDHPDHPALVFVEVKWRLDDRYGVGAEAVTPAKLRAMRVAAARWLEQNPGHHPGGPDSCGTVRFDVLDITAGEITHYEGVE
;
A
#
# COMPACT_ATOMS: atom_id res chain seq x y z
N MET A 1 -21.51 23.06 6.43
CA MET A 1 -20.93 22.54 6.47
C MET A 1 -19.95 22.76 6.88
N THR A 2 -19.71 22.66 7.03
CA THR A 2 -18.95 22.70 7.27
C THR A 2 -18.20 22.36 7.41
N ARG A 3 -17.93 22.44 7.78
CA ARG A 3 -17.13 22.00 7.80
C ARG A 3 -16.44 21.83 8.83
N ASP A 4 -16.58 21.36 9.55
CA ASP A 4 -15.78 20.73 10.51
C ASP A 4 -14.46 21.33 10.47
N THR A 5 -13.57 20.96 11.31
CA THR A 5 -12.25 21.50 11.23
C THR A 5 -11.73 21.24 9.83
N PRO A 6 -11.63 22.28 9.03
CA PRO A 6 -11.21 22.10 7.65
C PRO A 6 -9.88 21.37 7.56
N LYS A 7 -9.01 21.61 8.53
CA LYS A 7 -7.69 21.03 8.53
C LYS A 7 -7.71 19.50 8.65
N THR A 8 -8.46 18.98 9.63
CA THR A 8 -8.60 17.53 9.80
C THR A 8 -9.27 16.92 8.60
N ARG A 9 -10.30 17.58 8.11
CA ARG A 9 -11.02 17.13 6.95
C ARG A 9 -10.13 17.09 5.71
N ASN A 10 -9.30 18.13 5.53
CA ASN A 10 -8.41 18.19 4.39
C ASN A 10 -7.39 17.05 4.41
N LEU A 11 -6.83 16.75 5.57
CA LEU A 11 -5.88 15.65 5.70
C LEU A 11 -6.54 14.32 5.36
N ARG A 12 -7.75 14.11 5.83
CA ARG A 12 -8.49 12.89 5.56
C ARG A 12 -8.83 12.79 4.07
N THR A 13 -9.27 13.87 3.48
CA THR A 13 -9.63 13.91 2.06
C THR A 13 -8.40 13.64 1.20
N VAL A 14 -7.27 14.26 1.56
CA VAL A 14 -6.02 14.08 0.83
C VAL A 14 -5.59 12.62 0.89
N GLY A 15 -5.65 12.00 2.07
CA GLY A 15 -5.27 10.60 2.22
C GLY A 15 -6.17 9.68 1.39
N ALA A 16 -7.48 9.90 1.45
CA ALA A 16 -8.42 9.09 0.68
C ALA A 16 -8.21 9.25 -0.81
N ALA A 17 -7.99 10.49 -1.28
CA ALA A 17 -7.75 10.74 -2.69
C ALA A 17 -6.47 10.07 -3.16
N GLY A 18 -5.41 10.12 -2.35
CA GLY A 18 -4.15 9.48 -2.68
C GLY A 18 -4.30 7.98 -2.80
N GLU A 19 -5.03 7.36 -1.87
CA GLU A 19 -5.27 5.93 -1.91
C GLU A 19 -6.13 5.53 -3.09
N ASP A 20 -7.14 6.34 -3.44
CA ASP A 20 -7.96 6.08 -4.62
C ASP A 20 -7.11 6.13 -5.88
N GLU A 21 -6.26 7.13 -5.98
CA GLU A 21 -5.39 7.28 -7.14
C GLU A 21 -4.41 6.11 -7.23
N ALA A 22 -3.86 5.69 -6.10
CA ALA A 22 -2.93 4.57 -6.05
C ALA A 22 -3.63 3.27 -6.48
N ALA A 23 -4.82 3.01 -5.96
CA ALA A 23 -5.56 1.82 -6.32
C ALA A 23 -5.86 1.79 -7.81
N ALA A 24 -6.27 2.92 -8.37
CA ALA A 24 -6.55 3.03 -9.81
C ALA A 24 -5.27 2.80 -10.62
N TRP A 25 -4.15 3.34 -10.15
CA TRP A 25 -2.87 3.18 -10.85
C TRP A 25 -2.47 1.70 -10.95
N PHE A 26 -2.60 0.97 -9.82
CA PHE A 26 -2.26 -0.45 -9.81
C PHE A 26 -3.22 -1.27 -10.64
N THR A 27 -4.53 -1.05 -10.50
CA THR A 27 -5.51 -1.85 -11.24
C THR A 27 -5.42 -1.60 -12.74
N ALA A 28 -5.07 -0.38 -13.15
CA ALA A 28 -4.86 -0.08 -14.57
C ALA A 28 -3.66 -0.87 -15.13
N ARG A 29 -2.76 -1.33 -14.27
CA ARG A 29 -1.60 -2.11 -14.67
C ARG A 29 -1.80 -3.61 -14.46
N GLY A 30 -3.03 -4.01 -14.17
CA GLY A 30 -3.38 -5.42 -14.08
C GLY A 30 -3.24 -6.03 -12.70
N TYR A 31 -2.88 -5.25 -11.69
CA TYR A 31 -2.88 -5.75 -10.31
C TYR A 31 -4.30 -6.00 -9.85
N ILE A 32 -4.47 -7.00 -9.01
CA ILE A 32 -5.77 -7.33 -8.44
C ILE A 32 -5.83 -6.77 -7.04
N LEU A 33 -6.80 -5.87 -6.80
CA LEU A 33 -6.99 -5.26 -5.49
C LEU A 33 -7.68 -6.25 -4.56
N LEU A 34 -7.05 -6.56 -3.44
CA LEU A 34 -7.59 -7.49 -2.46
C LEU A 34 -8.23 -6.77 -1.28
N GLU A 35 -7.56 -5.73 -0.77
CA GLU A 35 -8.09 -4.99 0.37
C GLU A 35 -7.42 -3.62 0.45
N ARG A 36 -8.12 -2.67 1.08
CA ARG A 36 -7.60 -1.32 1.35
C ARG A 36 -7.72 -1.04 2.84
N ASN A 37 -6.76 -0.24 3.35
CA ASN A 37 -6.82 0.29 4.72
C ASN A 37 -6.91 -0.80 5.77
N PHE A 38 -5.93 -1.69 5.76
CA PHE A 38 -5.87 -2.75 6.76
C PHE A 38 -5.08 -2.25 7.97
N PHE A 39 -5.73 -2.19 9.12
CA PHE A 39 -5.15 -1.64 10.34
C PHE A 39 -4.94 -2.72 11.39
N THR A 40 -3.84 -2.61 12.13
CA THR A 40 -3.59 -3.41 13.32
C THR A 40 -3.14 -2.47 14.43
N ALA A 41 -3.04 -2.99 15.66
CA ALA A 41 -2.56 -2.20 16.79
C ALA A 41 -1.13 -1.73 16.57
N ARG A 42 -0.36 -2.39 15.72
CA ARG A 42 1.08 -2.11 15.54
C ARG A 42 1.43 -1.53 14.19
N GLY A 43 0.49 -1.47 13.27
CA GLY A 43 0.81 -0.93 11.95
C GLY A 43 -0.36 -1.05 11.01
N GLU A 44 -0.17 -0.46 9.82
CA GLU A 44 -1.21 -0.45 8.82
C GLU A 44 -0.59 -0.65 7.45
N VAL A 45 -1.43 -1.08 6.50
CA VAL A 45 -1.07 -1.22 5.10
C VAL A 45 -2.18 -0.55 4.31
N ASP A 46 -1.81 0.34 3.41
CA ASP A 46 -2.80 1.12 2.69
C ASP A 46 -3.51 0.30 1.62
N ILE A 47 -2.79 -0.56 0.92
CA ILE A 47 -3.36 -1.35 -0.18
C ILE A 47 -2.71 -2.73 -0.17
N ILE A 48 -3.52 -3.76 -0.38
CA ILE A 48 -3.05 -5.14 -0.52
C ILE A 48 -3.46 -5.64 -1.89
N LEU A 49 -2.48 -6.15 -2.64
CA LEU A 49 -2.66 -6.50 -4.05
C LEU A 49 -2.07 -7.87 -4.36
N ARG A 50 -2.49 -8.39 -5.50
CA ARG A 50 -1.84 -9.53 -6.15
C ARG A 50 -1.27 -9.04 -7.47
N THR A 51 -0.08 -9.52 -7.82
CA THR A 51 0.60 -9.11 -9.06
C THR A 51 -0.18 -9.50 -10.31
N PRO A 52 0.02 -8.75 -11.43
CA PRO A 52 -0.57 -9.14 -12.70
C PRO A 52 0.00 -10.48 -13.20
N PRO A 53 -0.76 -11.24 -13.98
CA PRO A 53 -0.30 -12.53 -14.48
C PRO A 53 1.00 -12.49 -15.28
N ASP A 54 1.27 -11.37 -15.94
CA ASP A 54 2.49 -11.23 -16.75
C ASP A 54 3.66 -10.64 -16.00
N HIS A 55 3.51 -10.38 -14.71
CA HIS A 55 4.61 -9.85 -13.90
C HIS A 55 5.61 -10.97 -13.58
N PRO A 56 6.93 -10.68 -13.60
CA PRO A 56 7.93 -11.69 -13.29
C PRO A 56 7.77 -12.36 -11.93
N ASP A 57 7.23 -11.62 -10.95
CA ASP A 57 7.04 -12.14 -9.59
C ASP A 57 5.72 -12.86 -9.39
N HIS A 58 4.90 -12.96 -10.43
CA HIS A 58 3.57 -13.56 -10.28
C HIS A 58 3.66 -15.05 -9.95
N PRO A 59 2.89 -15.53 -8.98
CA PRO A 59 1.98 -14.75 -8.13
C PRO A 59 2.70 -14.25 -6.88
N ALA A 60 2.60 -12.95 -6.66
CA ALA A 60 3.12 -12.34 -5.44
C ALA A 60 2.01 -11.55 -4.76
N LEU A 61 2.04 -11.56 -3.44
CA LEU A 61 1.16 -10.77 -2.61
C LEU A 61 1.91 -9.49 -2.25
N VAL A 62 1.31 -8.34 -2.53
CA VAL A 62 2.00 -7.05 -2.42
C VAL A 62 1.29 -6.18 -1.39
N PHE A 63 2.04 -5.72 -0.41
CA PHE A 63 1.56 -4.81 0.63
C PHE A 63 2.16 -3.45 0.37
N VAL A 64 1.33 -2.43 0.22
CA VAL A 64 1.74 -1.13 -0.30
C VAL A 64 1.50 -0.02 0.71
N GLU A 65 2.52 0.81 0.88
CA GLU A 65 2.41 2.08 1.58
C GLU A 65 2.25 3.18 0.52
N VAL A 66 1.22 4.01 0.65
CA VAL A 66 0.99 5.11 -0.27
C VAL A 66 1.46 6.40 0.39
N LYS A 67 2.34 7.13 -0.31
CA LYS A 67 2.82 8.44 0.13
C LYS A 67 2.28 9.48 -0.83
N TRP A 68 1.52 10.42 -0.32
CA TRP A 68 0.95 11.49 -1.12
C TRP A 68 1.43 12.82 -0.58
N ARG A 69 2.03 13.65 -1.45
CA ARG A 69 2.56 14.95 -1.06
C ARG A 69 2.32 15.98 -2.15
N LEU A 70 2.16 17.24 -1.72
CA LEU A 70 2.02 18.33 -2.67
C LEU A 70 3.31 18.62 -3.41
N ASP A 71 4.45 18.41 -2.74
CA ASP A 71 5.76 18.69 -3.33
C ASP A 71 6.80 17.79 -2.67
N ASP A 72 8.05 17.89 -3.16
CA ASP A 72 9.14 17.03 -2.70
C ASP A 72 10.02 17.68 -1.65
N ARG A 73 9.51 18.72 -0.99
CA ARG A 73 10.30 19.52 -0.03
C ARG A 73 10.90 18.68 1.09
N TYR A 74 10.25 17.59 1.46
CA TYR A 74 10.62 16.78 2.61
C TYR A 74 11.25 15.44 2.22
N GLY A 75 11.75 15.35 0.98
CA GLY A 75 12.42 14.15 0.51
C GLY A 75 11.55 13.28 -0.37
N VAL A 76 12.09 12.15 -0.80
CA VAL A 76 11.37 11.23 -1.68
C VAL A 76 10.67 10.15 -0.86
N GLY A 77 9.65 9.54 -1.47
CA GLY A 77 8.77 8.59 -0.76
C GLY A 77 9.49 7.40 -0.17
N ALA A 78 10.41 6.80 -0.91
CA ALA A 78 11.11 5.60 -0.43
C ALA A 78 11.95 5.91 0.80
N GLU A 79 12.49 7.11 0.90
CA GLU A 79 13.29 7.52 2.05
C GLU A 79 12.46 7.68 3.31
N ALA A 80 11.15 7.84 3.15
CA ALA A 80 10.25 7.98 4.29
C ALA A 80 9.91 6.64 4.93
N VAL A 81 10.31 5.53 4.31
CA VAL A 81 10.03 4.20 4.85
C VAL A 81 11.20 3.78 5.72
N THR A 82 11.07 3.98 7.02
CA THR A 82 12.09 3.64 7.98
C THR A 82 12.06 2.14 8.30
N PRO A 83 13.12 1.60 8.91
CA PRO A 83 13.08 0.22 9.38
C PRO A 83 11.92 -0.07 10.33
N ALA A 84 11.55 0.90 11.17
CA ALA A 84 10.41 0.74 12.07
C ALA A 84 9.10 0.64 11.29
N LYS A 85 8.94 1.47 10.26
CA LYS A 85 7.76 1.43 9.42
C LYS A 85 7.64 0.10 8.69
N LEU A 86 8.75 -0.38 8.16
CA LEU A 86 8.77 -1.66 7.45
C LEU A 86 8.44 -2.82 8.38
N ARG A 87 8.95 -2.78 9.62
CA ARG A 87 8.59 -3.79 10.61
C ARG A 87 7.10 -3.78 10.89
N ALA A 88 6.52 -2.58 11.01
CA ALA A 88 5.08 -2.45 11.25
C ALA A 88 4.27 -3.01 10.07
N MET A 89 4.72 -2.76 8.86
CA MET A 89 4.07 -3.33 7.67
C MET A 89 4.14 -4.86 7.67
N ARG A 90 5.28 -5.41 8.09
CA ARG A 90 5.43 -6.86 8.17
C ARG A 90 4.49 -7.48 9.20
N VAL A 91 4.30 -6.80 10.34
CA VAL A 91 3.35 -7.26 11.35
C VAL A 91 1.93 -7.24 10.78
N ALA A 92 1.58 -6.14 10.10
CA ALA A 92 0.26 -6.03 9.49
C ALA A 92 0.05 -7.13 8.45
N ALA A 93 1.06 -7.40 7.64
CA ALA A 93 0.98 -8.44 6.61
C ALA A 93 0.75 -9.83 7.24
N ALA A 94 1.46 -10.13 8.31
CA ALA A 94 1.29 -11.41 9.00
C ALA A 94 -0.12 -11.55 9.55
N ARG A 95 -0.66 -10.47 10.13
CA ARG A 95 -2.03 -10.48 10.64
C ARG A 95 -3.05 -10.65 9.53
N TRP A 96 -2.82 -9.97 8.41
CA TRP A 96 -3.74 -10.12 7.27
C TRP A 96 -3.77 -11.56 6.77
N LEU A 97 -2.61 -12.19 6.68
CA LEU A 97 -2.53 -13.59 6.27
C LEU A 97 -3.26 -14.51 7.25
N GLU A 98 -3.14 -14.23 8.55
CA GLU A 98 -3.89 -15.01 9.56
C GLU A 98 -5.39 -14.92 9.36
N GLN A 99 -5.86 -13.74 8.98
CA GLN A 99 -7.27 -13.49 8.77
C GLN A 99 -7.77 -13.93 7.40
N ASN A 100 -6.85 -14.26 6.50
CA ASN A 100 -7.18 -14.64 5.12
C ASN A 100 -6.44 -15.94 4.78
N PRO A 101 -6.82 -17.05 5.40
CA PRO A 101 -6.07 -18.31 5.30
C PRO A 101 -5.97 -18.87 3.88
N GLY A 102 -6.87 -18.47 2.98
CA GLY A 102 -6.78 -18.90 1.59
C GLY A 102 -5.49 -18.45 0.91
N HIS A 103 -4.87 -17.38 1.41
CA HIS A 103 -3.64 -16.83 0.85
C HIS A 103 -2.38 -17.36 1.53
N HIS A 104 -2.52 -18.17 2.54
CA HIS A 104 -1.38 -18.83 3.18
C HIS A 104 -0.76 -19.88 2.24
N PRO A 105 0.52 -20.21 2.42
CA PRO A 105 1.11 -21.31 1.67
C PRO A 105 0.26 -22.57 1.80
N GLY A 106 -0.06 -23.17 0.65
CA GLY A 106 -0.93 -24.33 0.61
C GLY A 106 -2.41 -24.00 0.50
N GLY A 107 -2.80 -22.76 0.64
CA GLY A 107 -4.20 -22.34 0.42
C GLY A 107 -4.50 -22.18 -1.06
N PRO A 108 -5.80 -22.12 -1.40
CA PRO A 108 -6.22 -22.06 -2.81
C PRO A 108 -5.76 -20.80 -3.54
N ASP A 109 -5.57 -19.70 -2.82
CA ASP A 109 -5.15 -18.43 -3.42
C ASP A 109 -3.75 -18.03 -2.99
N SER A 110 -2.93 -19.01 -2.58
CA SER A 110 -1.61 -18.70 -2.07
C SER A 110 -0.71 -18.11 -3.15
N CYS A 111 0.15 -17.20 -2.70
CA CYS A 111 1.19 -16.61 -3.53
C CYS A 111 2.54 -17.13 -3.04
N GLY A 112 3.47 -17.35 -3.98
CA GLY A 112 4.79 -17.86 -3.60
C GLY A 112 5.67 -16.79 -2.96
N THR A 113 5.32 -15.53 -3.11
CA THR A 113 6.18 -14.42 -2.71
C THR A 113 5.33 -13.35 -2.03
N VAL A 114 5.90 -12.71 -1.01
CA VAL A 114 5.33 -11.52 -0.39
C VAL A 114 6.29 -10.36 -0.66
N ARG A 115 5.74 -9.24 -1.10
CA ARG A 115 6.53 -8.07 -1.48
C ARG A 115 5.96 -6.83 -0.80
N PHE A 116 6.84 -5.94 -0.38
CA PHE A 116 6.45 -4.66 0.24
C PHE A 116 6.86 -3.54 -0.70
N ASP A 117 5.90 -2.70 -1.07
CA ASP A 117 6.10 -1.63 -2.03
C ASP A 117 5.74 -0.29 -1.44
N VAL A 118 6.27 0.77 -2.05
CA VAL A 118 5.84 2.14 -1.79
C VAL A 118 5.37 2.74 -3.10
N LEU A 119 4.21 3.36 -3.09
CA LEU A 119 3.77 4.19 -4.21
C LEU A 119 3.79 5.63 -3.76
N ASP A 120 4.65 6.43 -4.38
CA ASP A 120 4.85 7.82 -4.04
C ASP A 120 4.12 8.67 -5.08
N ILE A 121 3.18 9.50 -4.61
CA ILE A 121 2.48 10.46 -5.45
C ILE A 121 2.87 11.84 -4.94
N THR A 122 3.85 12.45 -5.60
CA THR A 122 4.39 13.75 -5.18
C THR A 122 4.23 14.73 -6.30
N ALA A 123 3.56 15.85 -6.03
CA ALA A 123 3.31 16.90 -7.02
C ALA A 123 2.68 16.33 -8.29
N GLY A 124 1.81 15.33 -8.12
CA GLY A 124 1.11 14.70 -9.24
C GLY A 124 1.91 13.62 -9.95
N GLU A 125 3.18 13.45 -9.62
CA GLU A 125 4.01 12.42 -10.24
C GLU A 125 4.01 11.15 -9.41
N ILE A 126 3.84 10.01 -10.07
CA ILE A 126 3.79 8.72 -9.42
C ILE A 126 5.10 7.98 -9.63
N THR A 127 5.69 7.54 -8.52
CA THR A 127 6.87 6.69 -8.55
C THR A 127 6.58 5.43 -7.75
N HIS A 128 6.83 4.28 -8.35
CA HIS A 128 6.59 2.98 -7.73
C HIS A 128 7.92 2.37 -7.32
N TYR A 129 8.08 2.11 -6.04
CA TYR A 129 9.26 1.46 -5.48
C TYR A 129 8.88 0.03 -5.11
N GLU A 130 9.34 -0.92 -5.92
CA GLU A 130 9.03 -2.33 -5.71
C GLU A 130 10.04 -2.97 -4.77
N GLY A 131 9.53 -3.78 -3.84
CA GLY A 131 10.39 -4.59 -3.00
C GLY A 131 11.27 -3.80 -2.07
N VAL A 132 10.70 -2.86 -1.33
CA VAL A 132 11.48 -2.07 -0.37
C VAL A 132 11.87 -2.94 0.82
N GLU A 133 13.07 -2.65 1.39
CA GLU A 133 13.58 -3.40 2.54
C GLU A 133 14.19 -2.47 3.57
#